data_4039ed80a663ce4c3e2f78ad73bc4e7f
#
_entry.id   4039ed80a663ce4c3e2f78ad73bc4e7f
#
_cell.length_a   1.000
_cell.length_b   1.000
_cell.length_c   1.000
_cell.angle_alpha   90.00
_cell.angle_beta   90.00
_cell.angle_gamma   90.00
#
_symmetry.space_group_name_H-M   'P 1'
#
loop_
_entity.id
_entity.type
_entity.pdbx_description
1 polymer ?
#
loop_
_entity_poly.entity_id
_entity_poly.type
_entity_poly.pdbx_seq_one_letter_code
_entity_poly.pdbx_strand_id
1 'polypeptide(L)'
;ELSQRPGIMFAGEMSGHLFFNDRWNGHDCSLYNSARLMELVARRVGSTQGFENFSDLISIVPSFPATGENKIPYSGDRVETMMLVEKAFSDMECLKIDGVRAVYPDGWFLCRPSNTEPVLILRAEAHTESSLARLLSDVHSRLAGIVDVSELS
;
A
#
# COMPACT_ATOMS: atom_id res chain seq x y z
N GLU A 1 10.20 -5.50 -8.07
CA GLU A 1 11.53 -4.84 -7.89
C GLU A 1 12.00 -4.85 -6.43
N LEU A 2 11.14 -4.54 -5.43
CA LEU A 2 11.54 -4.57 -4.02
C LEU A 2 11.94 -5.97 -3.57
N SER A 3 11.24 -7.01 -3.99
CA SER A 3 11.54 -8.41 -3.66
C SER A 3 12.92 -8.87 -4.15
N GLN A 4 13.51 -8.16 -5.13
CA GLN A 4 14.83 -8.49 -5.69
C GLN A 4 15.98 -7.79 -4.95
N ARG A 5 15.71 -6.95 -3.95
CA ARG A 5 16.76 -6.28 -3.18
C ARG A 5 17.40 -7.25 -2.18
N PRO A 6 18.74 -7.21 -2.02
CA PRO A 6 19.43 -8.01 -1.01
C PRO A 6 18.87 -7.77 0.39
N GLY A 7 18.64 -8.84 1.14
CA GLY A 7 18.12 -8.79 2.52
C GLY A 7 16.60 -8.71 2.64
N ILE A 8 15.86 -8.55 1.55
CA ILE A 8 14.39 -8.66 1.59
C ILE A 8 14.00 -10.13 1.59
N MET A 9 13.44 -10.59 2.70
CA MET A 9 13.02 -11.98 2.89
C MET A 9 11.57 -12.23 2.45
N PHE A 10 10.76 -11.19 2.46
CA PHE A 10 9.34 -11.26 2.12
C PHE A 10 8.87 -9.92 1.55
N ALA A 11 7.98 -9.97 0.56
CA ALA A 11 7.23 -8.83 0.06
C ALA A 11 5.80 -9.26 -0.27
N GLY A 12 4.87 -8.32 -0.24
CA GLY A 12 3.46 -8.55 -0.58
C GLY A 12 2.87 -7.34 -1.27
N GLU A 13 1.84 -7.61 -2.04
CA GLU A 13 1.02 -6.59 -2.68
C GLU A 13 -0.41 -6.64 -2.14
N MET A 14 -1.11 -5.53 -2.19
CA MET A 14 -2.53 -5.47 -1.80
C MET A 14 -3.41 -6.37 -2.67
N SER A 15 -2.99 -6.64 -3.90
CA SER A 15 -3.61 -7.59 -4.84
C SER A 15 -3.51 -9.05 -4.40
N GLY A 16 -2.78 -9.34 -3.31
CA GLY A 16 -2.60 -10.69 -2.78
C GLY A 16 -1.42 -11.46 -3.36
N HIS A 17 -0.60 -10.83 -4.21
CA HIS A 17 0.66 -11.43 -4.66
C HIS A 17 1.68 -11.41 -3.54
N LEU A 18 2.33 -12.54 -3.28
CA LEU A 18 3.30 -12.72 -2.21
C LEU A 18 4.62 -13.25 -2.77
N PHE A 19 5.72 -12.69 -2.30
CA PHE A 19 7.07 -12.97 -2.76
C PHE A 19 7.93 -13.38 -1.58
N PHE A 20 8.40 -14.62 -1.56
CA PHE A 20 9.25 -15.15 -0.50
C PHE A 20 10.67 -15.35 -1.02
N ASN A 21 11.66 -14.85 -0.27
CA ASN A 21 13.10 -15.00 -0.55
C ASN A 21 13.83 -15.84 0.52
N ASP A 22 13.12 -16.31 1.53
CA ASP A 22 13.72 -17.12 2.60
C ASP A 22 14.00 -18.57 2.17
N ARG A 23 13.03 -19.22 1.51
CA ARG A 23 13.09 -20.59 1.03
C ARG A 23 12.54 -20.74 -0.40
N TRP A 24 12.42 -19.63 -1.10
CA TRP A 24 11.95 -19.51 -2.48
C TRP A 24 12.75 -18.41 -3.18
N ASN A 25 12.63 -18.29 -4.48
CA ASN A 25 13.42 -17.39 -5.32
C ASN A 25 12.74 -16.06 -5.63
N GLY A 26 11.82 -15.61 -4.78
CA GLY A 26 11.16 -14.31 -4.92
C GLY A 26 10.17 -14.19 -6.07
N HIS A 27 9.72 -15.31 -6.64
CA HIS A 27 8.64 -15.29 -7.63
C HIS A 27 7.29 -15.43 -6.96
N ASP A 28 6.29 -14.76 -7.49
CA ASP A 28 4.90 -15.02 -7.12
C ASP A 28 4.48 -16.41 -7.60
N CYS A 29 4.03 -17.24 -6.66
CA CYS A 29 3.59 -18.60 -6.94
C CYS A 29 2.47 -18.95 -5.96
N SER A 30 1.24 -19.01 -6.44
CA SER A 30 0.07 -19.29 -5.62
C SER A 30 0.14 -20.64 -4.89
N LEU A 31 0.71 -21.67 -5.51
CA LEU A 31 0.91 -22.97 -4.88
C LEU A 31 1.89 -22.88 -3.69
N TYR A 32 3.02 -22.19 -3.88
CA TYR A 32 3.99 -21.99 -2.82
C TYR A 32 3.40 -21.11 -1.70
N ASN A 33 2.73 -20.02 -2.05
CA ASN A 33 2.07 -19.12 -1.11
C ASN A 33 1.03 -19.87 -0.26
N SER A 34 0.22 -20.74 -0.90
CA SER A 34 -0.75 -21.58 -0.20
C SER A 34 -0.07 -22.58 0.75
N ALA A 35 1.02 -23.22 0.33
CA ALA A 35 1.78 -24.13 1.18
C ALA A 35 2.38 -23.42 2.41
N ARG A 36 2.88 -22.18 2.23
CA ARG A 36 3.40 -21.35 3.33
C ARG A 36 2.31 -20.95 4.31
N LEU A 37 1.12 -20.61 3.81
CA LEU A 37 -0.04 -20.34 4.67
C LEU A 37 -0.45 -21.57 5.47
N MET A 38 -0.55 -22.73 4.82
CA MET A 38 -0.87 -24.00 5.51
C MET A 38 0.19 -24.36 6.56
N GLU A 39 1.47 -24.16 6.25
CA GLU A 39 2.55 -24.34 7.22
C GLU A 39 2.37 -23.44 8.45
N LEU A 40 2.05 -22.16 8.25
CA LEU A 40 1.80 -21.21 9.32
C LEU A 40 0.62 -21.65 10.19
N VAL A 41 -0.49 -22.00 9.56
CA VAL A 41 -1.70 -22.48 10.25
C VAL A 41 -1.40 -23.74 11.05
N ALA A 42 -0.76 -24.75 10.44
CA ALA A 42 -0.42 -25.99 11.11
C ALA A 42 0.52 -25.82 12.33
N ARG A 43 1.37 -24.80 12.29
CA ARG A 43 2.30 -24.50 13.41
C ARG A 43 1.68 -23.69 14.52
N ARG A 44 0.63 -22.92 14.24
CA ARG A 44 0.08 -21.93 15.17
C ARG A 44 -1.31 -22.28 15.69
N VAL A 45 -2.16 -22.86 14.87
CA VAL A 45 -3.52 -23.26 15.25
C VAL A 45 -3.49 -24.59 16.01
N GLY A 46 -4.14 -24.65 17.15
CA GLY A 46 -4.18 -25.83 18.00
C GLY A 46 -2.89 -26.15 18.77
N SER A 47 -1.87 -25.27 18.73
CA SER A 47 -0.65 -25.42 19.51
C SER A 47 -0.82 -24.84 20.92
N THR A 48 0.03 -25.27 21.87
CA THR A 48 0.01 -24.79 23.28
C THR A 48 0.31 -23.27 23.44
N GLN A 49 0.83 -22.64 22.40
CA GLN A 49 1.04 -21.19 22.34
C GLN A 49 -0.02 -20.49 21.50
N GLY A 50 -1.16 -21.17 21.22
CA GLY A 50 -1.79 -20.94 20.05
C GLY A 50 -3.15 -20.32 20.01
N PHE A 51 -3.55 -20.23 18.84
CA PHE A 51 -4.83 -19.79 18.36
C PHE A 51 -5.73 -21.00 18.22
N GLU A 52 -6.99 -20.88 18.59
CA GLU A 52 -7.96 -21.97 18.46
C GLU A 52 -8.33 -22.20 16.99
N ASN A 53 -8.32 -21.12 16.22
CA ASN A 53 -8.71 -21.15 14.81
C ASN A 53 -7.95 -20.11 13.97
N PHE A 54 -8.16 -20.11 12.66
CA PHE A 54 -7.49 -19.21 11.74
C PHE A 54 -7.87 -17.73 11.95
N SER A 55 -9.11 -17.46 12.36
CA SER A 55 -9.58 -16.08 12.62
C SER A 55 -8.81 -15.46 13.79
N ASP A 56 -8.50 -16.22 14.83
CA ASP A 56 -7.69 -15.75 15.95
C ASP A 56 -6.27 -15.38 15.51
N LEU A 57 -5.71 -16.17 14.60
CA LEU A 57 -4.40 -15.86 14.01
C LEU A 57 -4.40 -14.53 13.23
N ILE A 58 -5.48 -14.26 12.51
CA ILE A 58 -5.62 -13.00 11.77
C ILE A 58 -5.90 -11.81 12.70
N SER A 59 -6.59 -12.02 13.82
CA SER A 59 -6.96 -10.95 14.75
C SER A 59 -5.78 -10.22 15.40
N ILE A 60 -4.58 -10.82 15.38
CA ILE A 60 -3.36 -10.14 15.86
C ILE A 60 -2.81 -9.09 14.88
N VAL A 61 -3.26 -9.11 13.62
CA VAL A 61 -2.83 -8.12 12.63
C VAL A 61 -3.53 -6.80 12.92
N PRO A 62 -2.79 -5.71 13.16
CA PRO A 62 -3.42 -4.43 13.40
C PRO A 62 -4.19 -3.97 12.16
N SER A 63 -5.35 -3.37 12.38
CA SER A 63 -6.13 -2.70 11.34
C SER A 63 -6.00 -1.20 11.52
N PHE A 64 -5.68 -0.49 10.45
CA PHE A 64 -5.54 0.95 10.43
C PHE A 64 -6.64 1.59 9.57
N PRO A 65 -7.13 2.78 9.93
CA PRO A 65 -8.00 3.56 9.07
C PRO A 65 -7.34 3.84 7.73
N ALA A 66 -8.02 3.53 6.65
CA ALA A 66 -7.50 3.70 5.31
C ALA A 66 -8.61 4.05 4.31
N THR A 67 -8.28 4.83 3.29
CA THR A 67 -9.15 4.97 2.13
C THR A 67 -9.14 3.69 1.31
N GLY A 68 -10.16 3.50 0.49
CA GLY A 68 -10.10 2.54 -0.62
C GLY A 68 -9.06 2.95 -1.68
N GLU A 69 -8.95 2.17 -2.74
CA GLU A 69 -8.30 2.64 -3.97
C GLU A 69 -9.25 3.61 -4.69
N ASN A 70 -8.86 4.87 -4.70
CA ASN A 70 -9.60 5.91 -5.40
C ASN A 70 -8.98 6.11 -6.79
N LYS A 71 -9.79 5.95 -7.84
CA LYS A 71 -9.38 6.18 -9.23
C LYS A 71 -9.78 7.58 -9.65
N ILE A 72 -8.82 8.48 -9.78
CA ILE A 72 -9.04 9.87 -10.13
C ILE A 72 -8.66 10.11 -11.58
N PRO A 73 -9.61 10.43 -12.48
CA PRO A 73 -9.29 10.81 -13.85
C PRO A 73 -8.42 12.07 -13.89
N TYR A 74 -7.48 12.12 -14.82
CA TYR A 74 -6.71 13.32 -15.10
C TYR A 74 -6.78 13.66 -16.59
N SER A 75 -6.70 14.94 -16.89
CA SER A 75 -6.61 15.45 -18.25
C SER A 75 -5.18 15.91 -18.55
N GLY A 76 -4.63 15.55 -19.69
CA GLY A 76 -3.29 15.96 -20.09
C GLY A 76 -2.28 14.82 -20.12
N ASP A 77 -1.01 15.19 -20.12
CA ASP A 77 0.09 14.22 -20.20
C ASP A 77 0.34 13.56 -18.84
N ARG A 78 0.56 12.24 -18.86
CA ARG A 78 0.82 11.43 -17.66
C ARG A 78 2.09 11.89 -16.92
N VAL A 79 3.14 12.18 -17.68
CA VAL A 79 4.45 12.53 -17.11
C VAL A 79 4.38 13.92 -16.47
N GLU A 80 3.76 14.87 -17.16
CA GLU A 80 3.56 16.22 -16.63
C GLU A 80 2.70 16.20 -15.36
N THR A 81 1.60 15.45 -15.36
CA THR A 81 0.73 15.31 -14.19
C THR A 81 1.51 14.74 -13.00
N MET A 82 2.29 13.67 -13.21
CA MET A 82 3.08 13.09 -12.13
C MET A 82 4.21 14.00 -11.65
N MET A 83 4.82 14.81 -12.52
CA MET A 83 5.79 15.83 -12.11
C MET A 83 5.16 16.90 -11.22
N LEU A 84 3.93 17.31 -11.49
CA LEU A 84 3.19 18.24 -10.64
C LEU A 84 2.87 17.62 -9.28
N VAL A 85 2.43 16.35 -9.26
CA VAL A 85 2.22 15.60 -8.02
C VAL A 85 3.52 15.50 -7.22
N GLU A 86 4.63 15.10 -7.84
CA GLU A 86 5.93 15.03 -7.17
C GLU A 86 6.37 16.37 -6.58
N LYS A 87 6.13 17.46 -7.30
CA LYS A 87 6.42 18.82 -6.85
C LYS A 87 5.57 19.21 -5.64
N ALA A 88 4.30 18.82 -5.61
CA ALA A 88 3.38 19.11 -4.52
C ALA A 88 3.80 18.49 -3.17
N PHE A 89 4.58 17.41 -3.21
CA PHE A 89 5.11 16.70 -2.03
C PHE A 89 6.64 16.84 -1.88
N SER A 90 7.26 17.81 -2.56
CA SER A 90 8.73 17.95 -2.59
C SER A 90 9.35 18.36 -1.24
N ASP A 91 8.56 18.88 -0.32
CA ASP A 91 8.93 19.26 1.05
C ASP A 91 8.86 18.09 2.05
N MET A 92 8.44 16.91 1.59
CA MET A 92 8.24 15.72 2.41
C MET A 92 9.19 14.58 2.03
N GLU A 93 9.36 13.65 2.97
CA GLU A 93 9.99 12.36 2.64
C GLU A 93 9.08 11.56 1.71
N CYS A 94 9.58 11.22 0.54
CA CYS A 94 8.83 10.47 -0.47
C CYS A 94 9.60 9.26 -1.00
N LEU A 95 8.92 8.13 -1.11
CA LEU A 95 9.38 6.97 -1.85
C LEU A 95 8.84 7.04 -3.29
N LYS A 96 9.74 7.02 -4.29
CA LYS A 96 9.43 7.19 -5.71
C LYS A 96 9.77 5.93 -6.51
N ILE A 97 9.11 4.81 -6.22
CA ILE A 97 9.34 3.52 -6.90
C ILE A 97 8.31 3.31 -8.01
N ASP A 98 7.04 3.52 -7.67
CA ASP A 98 5.90 3.42 -8.59
C ASP A 98 4.92 4.56 -8.25
N GLY A 99 5.25 5.77 -8.68
CA GLY A 99 4.57 6.98 -8.28
C GLY A 99 5.18 7.65 -7.05
N VAL A 100 4.38 8.37 -6.29
CA VAL A 100 4.78 9.12 -5.08
C VAL A 100 4.11 8.55 -3.86
N ARG A 101 4.89 8.03 -2.91
CA ARG A 101 4.42 7.67 -1.59
C ARG A 101 4.99 8.64 -0.57
N ALA A 102 4.19 9.61 -0.15
CA ALA A 102 4.54 10.59 0.87
C ALA A 102 4.41 9.98 2.27
N VAL A 103 5.42 10.20 3.12
CA VAL A 103 5.47 9.68 4.49
C VAL A 103 5.01 10.77 5.46
N TYR A 104 3.97 10.50 6.23
CA TYR A 104 3.47 11.35 7.31
C TYR A 104 3.90 10.79 8.66
N PRO A 105 3.95 11.56 9.73
CA PRO A 105 4.36 11.09 11.05
C PRO A 105 3.54 9.89 11.57
N ASP A 106 2.27 9.85 11.21
CA ASP A 106 1.29 8.86 11.67
C ASP A 106 0.47 8.24 10.53
N GLY A 107 1.05 8.20 9.31
CA GLY A 107 0.41 7.61 8.14
C GLY A 107 1.22 7.74 6.86
N TRP A 108 0.58 7.50 5.75
CA TRP A 108 1.16 7.65 4.41
C TRP A 108 0.08 7.91 3.36
N PHE A 109 0.48 8.56 2.28
CA PHE A 109 -0.32 8.76 1.09
C PHE A 109 0.42 8.22 -0.13
N LEU A 110 -0.27 7.52 -1.00
CA LEU A 110 0.23 7.02 -2.27
C LEU A 110 -0.57 7.63 -3.42
N CYS A 111 0.14 8.15 -4.41
CA CYS A 111 -0.39 8.51 -5.71
C CYS A 111 0.45 7.84 -6.80
N ARG A 112 -0.18 7.01 -7.61
CA ARG A 112 0.49 6.36 -8.74
C ARG A 112 -0.38 6.39 -10.00
N PRO A 113 0.21 6.50 -11.18
CA PRO A 113 -0.55 6.41 -12.42
C PRO A 113 -0.96 4.96 -12.69
N SER A 114 -2.16 4.76 -13.22
CA SER A 114 -2.55 3.45 -13.75
C SER A 114 -1.77 3.13 -15.03
N ASN A 115 -1.44 1.85 -15.23
CA ASN A 115 -0.78 1.40 -16.45
C ASN A 115 -1.78 1.10 -17.60
N THR A 116 -3.06 0.99 -17.28
CA THR A 116 -4.09 0.53 -18.22
C THR A 116 -5.17 1.58 -18.49
N GLU A 117 -5.31 2.56 -17.62
CA GLU A 117 -6.38 3.58 -17.68
C GLU A 117 -5.78 4.98 -17.48
N PRO A 118 -6.38 6.06 -18.03
CA PRO A 118 -5.93 7.44 -17.80
C PRO A 118 -6.40 7.97 -16.43
N VAL A 119 -6.05 7.26 -15.37
CA VAL A 119 -6.39 7.61 -13.98
C VAL A 119 -5.16 7.55 -13.08
N LEU A 120 -5.17 8.38 -12.05
CA LEU A 120 -4.30 8.21 -10.88
C LEU A 120 -5.01 7.31 -9.87
N ILE A 121 -4.25 6.43 -9.26
CA ILE A 121 -4.69 5.59 -8.16
C ILE A 121 -4.16 6.22 -6.88
N LEU A 122 -5.08 6.63 -6.01
CA LEU A 122 -4.78 7.28 -4.74
C LEU A 122 -5.21 6.38 -3.59
N ARG A 123 -4.36 6.32 -2.56
CA ARG A 123 -4.65 5.63 -1.31
C ARG A 123 -3.96 6.33 -0.15
N ALA A 124 -4.63 6.36 0.99
CA ALA A 124 -4.07 6.85 2.24
C ALA A 124 -4.37 5.88 3.38
N GLU A 125 -3.48 5.84 4.37
CA GLU A 125 -3.65 5.07 5.60
C GLU A 125 -3.00 5.82 6.74
N ALA A 126 -3.61 5.78 7.93
CA ALA A 126 -3.08 6.42 9.13
C ALA A 126 -3.37 5.59 10.38
N HIS A 127 -2.66 5.91 11.48
CA HIS A 127 -2.81 5.17 12.74
C HIS A 127 -4.17 5.38 13.40
N THR A 128 -4.85 6.52 13.15
CA THR A 128 -6.16 6.85 13.71
C THR A 128 -7.04 7.56 12.68
N GLU A 129 -8.35 7.53 12.87
CA GLU A 129 -9.31 8.26 12.03
C GLU A 129 -9.00 9.78 11.98
N SER A 130 -8.63 10.36 13.12
CA SER A 130 -8.29 11.78 13.17
C SER A 130 -7.00 12.11 12.41
N SER A 131 -6.03 11.20 12.41
CA SER A 131 -4.80 11.33 11.63
C SER A 131 -5.10 11.18 10.14
N LEU A 132 -5.95 10.23 9.76
CA LEU A 132 -6.39 10.06 8.37
C LEU A 132 -7.09 11.31 7.87
N ALA A 133 -8.02 11.87 8.63
CA ALA A 133 -8.73 13.10 8.25
C ALA A 133 -7.79 14.31 8.05
N ARG A 134 -6.78 14.49 8.93
CA ARG A 134 -5.76 15.54 8.77
C ARG A 134 -4.91 15.31 7.52
N LEU A 135 -4.47 14.08 7.30
CA LEU A 135 -3.68 13.69 6.13
C LEU A 135 -4.46 13.96 4.84
N LEU A 136 -5.72 13.55 4.76
CA LEU A 136 -6.57 13.80 3.60
C LEU A 136 -6.78 15.29 3.35
N SER A 137 -6.97 16.09 4.40
CA SER A 137 -7.08 17.55 4.27
C SER A 137 -5.80 18.18 3.68
N ASP A 138 -4.61 17.73 4.08
CA ASP A 138 -3.34 18.16 3.50
C ASP A 138 -3.20 17.72 2.04
N VAL A 139 -3.53 16.46 1.73
CA VAL A 139 -3.52 15.92 0.36
C VAL A 139 -4.44 16.71 -0.55
N HIS A 140 -5.67 17.01 -0.11
CA HIS A 140 -6.61 17.85 -0.87
C HIS A 140 -6.02 19.23 -1.17
N SER A 141 -5.38 19.85 -0.18
CA SER A 141 -4.73 21.15 -0.36
C SER A 141 -3.57 21.11 -1.36
N ARG A 142 -2.73 20.07 -1.29
CA ARG A 142 -1.55 19.91 -2.15
C ARG A 142 -1.92 19.58 -3.60
N LEU A 143 -2.94 18.78 -3.80
CA LEU A 143 -3.39 18.36 -5.13
C LEU A 143 -4.42 19.30 -5.76
N ALA A 144 -4.88 20.34 -5.05
CA ALA A 144 -5.79 21.33 -5.57
C ALA A 144 -5.24 21.99 -6.85
N GLY A 145 -6.03 21.93 -7.93
CA GLY A 145 -5.65 22.46 -9.25
C GLY A 145 -4.71 21.57 -10.07
N ILE A 146 -4.29 20.40 -9.54
CA ILE A 146 -3.55 19.38 -10.29
C ILE A 146 -4.53 18.30 -10.77
N VAL A 147 -5.30 17.73 -9.86
CA VAL A 147 -6.35 16.76 -10.14
C VAL A 147 -7.54 16.99 -9.21
N ASP A 148 -8.72 16.54 -9.62
CA ASP A 148 -9.92 16.61 -8.78
C ASP A 148 -9.92 15.47 -7.76
N VAL A 149 -9.63 15.81 -6.53
CA VAL A 149 -9.60 14.86 -5.39
C VAL A 149 -10.84 14.95 -4.49
N SER A 150 -11.92 15.54 -4.97
CA SER A 150 -13.15 15.73 -4.18
C SER A 150 -13.77 14.41 -3.67
N GLU A 151 -13.56 13.32 -4.38
CA GLU A 151 -14.06 11.98 -4.04
C GLU A 151 -13.07 11.18 -3.16
N LEU A 152 -11.89 11.70 -2.87
CA LEU A 152 -10.92 11.02 -2.00
C LEU A 152 -11.40 11.06 -0.55
N SER A 153 -11.78 9.90 -0.02
CA SER A 153 -12.34 9.75 1.32
C SER A 153 -11.91 8.45 2.00
#